data_d2c8c565124c4ae1117f7de2ce827764
#
_entry.id   d2c8c565124c4ae1117f7de2ce827764
#
_cell.length_a   1.000
_cell.length_b   1.000
_cell.length_c   1.000
_cell.angle_alpha   90.00
_cell.angle_beta   90.00
_cell.angle_gamma   90.00
#
_symmetry.space_group_name_H-M   'P 1'
#
loop_
_entity.id
_entity.type
_entity.pdbx_description
1 polymer ?
#
loop_
_entity_poly.entity_id
_entity_poly.type
_entity_poly.pdbx_seq_one_letter_code
_entity_poly.pdbx_strand_id
1 'polypeptide(L)'
;LFYGYKYMYKTLSVCATVQDLRHYLDTTKLAGLCANFGVIDAEGGAVWVEVSTRSYHFFDVNDPKIAPNGYAVRTNFSFTGKPNEGLGYVRYKTADDALSQAAKAKAITPDWIFEHLDRSFLNPKLGIDLHDGAHNIPNTSGWFVDHDFISRVGTACSGVIEGVKSHENPELTTMWTVIGYPPVSTAFPFWVKNADKLLPALYTIGAGQKVTAFGKKVDTLKDRVYSYHQGIGSDRYFNWEALYNKQGDGIMQKLKPVEKEIFNKTNAVSMKWYENGKVNTKELESLYLTLTNYVTLSYKHLFDL
;
A
#
# COMPACT_ATOMS: atom_id res chain seq x y z
N LEU A 1 8.78 -24.28 -2.43
CA LEU A 1 8.64 -22.96 -1.84
C LEU A 1 7.24 -22.43 -2.15
N PHE A 2 6.41 -22.34 -1.13
CA PHE A 2 5.08 -21.73 -1.25
C PHE A 2 5.28 -20.20 -1.25
N TYR A 3 5.15 -19.58 -2.39
CA TYR A 3 5.20 -18.12 -2.47
C TYR A 3 3.90 -17.52 -1.92
N GLY A 4 3.98 -16.53 -1.02
CA GLY A 4 2.82 -15.89 -0.37
C GLY A 4 1.75 -15.43 -1.36
N TYR A 5 2.12 -14.95 -2.57
CA TYR A 5 1.17 -14.55 -3.62
C TYR A 5 0.33 -15.73 -4.15
N LYS A 6 0.89 -16.94 -4.26
CA LYS A 6 0.13 -18.13 -4.67
C LYS A 6 -0.90 -18.52 -3.63
N TYR A 7 -0.54 -18.32 -2.36
CA TYR A 7 -1.43 -18.56 -1.25
C TYR A 7 -2.60 -17.57 -1.27
N MET A 8 -2.33 -16.26 -1.39
CA MET A 8 -3.38 -15.25 -1.52
C MET A 8 -4.30 -15.53 -2.71
N TYR A 9 -3.74 -15.80 -3.88
CA TYR A 9 -4.52 -16.15 -5.07
C TYR A 9 -5.43 -17.36 -4.84
N LYS A 10 -4.88 -18.44 -4.24
CA LYS A 10 -5.64 -19.66 -3.98
C LYS A 10 -6.74 -19.43 -2.95
N THR A 11 -6.46 -18.75 -1.84
CA THR A 11 -7.46 -18.48 -0.81
C THR A 11 -8.59 -17.60 -1.34
N LEU A 12 -8.28 -16.54 -2.07
CA LEU A 12 -9.29 -15.69 -2.71
C LEU A 12 -10.13 -16.43 -3.76
N SER A 13 -9.62 -17.51 -4.35
CA SER A 13 -10.38 -18.31 -5.33
C SER A 13 -11.32 -19.33 -4.71
N VAL A 14 -11.18 -19.64 -3.40
CA VAL A 14 -11.94 -20.73 -2.74
C VAL A 14 -12.61 -20.32 -1.43
N CYS A 15 -12.29 -19.15 -0.86
CA CYS A 15 -12.84 -18.66 0.39
C CYS A 15 -13.66 -17.40 0.11
N ALA A 16 -14.87 -17.31 0.62
CA ALA A 16 -15.72 -16.12 0.58
C ALA A 16 -15.67 -15.34 1.90
N THR A 17 -15.40 -16.03 3.01
CA THR A 17 -15.43 -15.47 4.36
C THR A 17 -14.14 -15.79 5.14
N VAL A 18 -13.93 -15.06 6.23
CA VAL A 18 -12.87 -15.36 7.20
C VAL A 18 -13.01 -16.78 7.77
N GLN A 19 -14.26 -17.26 7.92
CA GLN A 19 -14.51 -18.60 8.41
C GLN A 19 -14.12 -19.67 7.38
N ASP A 20 -14.35 -19.44 6.08
CA ASP A 20 -13.87 -20.34 5.01
C ASP A 20 -12.34 -20.39 5.01
N LEU A 21 -11.68 -19.26 5.21
CA LEU A 21 -10.23 -19.22 5.33
C LEU A 21 -9.73 -20.05 6.50
N ARG A 22 -10.40 -19.99 7.66
CA ARG A 22 -10.05 -20.82 8.82
C ARG A 22 -10.15 -22.30 8.46
N HIS A 23 -11.27 -22.71 7.88
CA HIS A 23 -11.49 -24.10 7.46
C HIS A 23 -10.45 -24.54 6.40
N TYR A 24 -10.12 -23.66 5.46
CA TYR A 24 -9.09 -23.93 4.46
C TYR A 24 -7.71 -24.17 5.11
N LEU A 25 -7.34 -23.37 6.11
CA LEU A 25 -6.08 -23.52 6.84
C LEU A 25 -6.02 -24.80 7.68
N ASP A 26 -7.16 -25.23 8.26
CA ASP A 26 -7.26 -26.49 9.01
C ASP A 26 -7.01 -27.71 8.13
N THR A 27 -7.37 -27.63 6.85
CA THR A 27 -7.31 -28.75 5.90
C THR A 27 -6.09 -28.73 4.99
N THR A 28 -5.35 -27.62 4.97
CA THR A 28 -4.23 -27.41 4.03
C THR A 28 -2.88 -27.49 4.74
N LYS A 29 -1.90 -28.13 4.09
CA LYS A 29 -0.51 -28.11 4.57
C LYS A 29 0.11 -26.74 4.37
N LEU A 30 0.55 -26.11 5.47
CA LEU A 30 1.15 -24.77 5.50
C LEU A 30 2.66 -24.76 5.18
N ALA A 31 3.21 -25.84 4.65
CA ALA A 31 4.65 -26.03 4.49
C ALA A 31 5.34 -24.86 3.75
N GLY A 32 6.30 -24.25 4.41
CA GLY A 32 7.16 -23.19 3.84
C GLY A 32 6.56 -21.80 3.80
N LEU A 33 5.39 -21.58 4.41
CA LEU A 33 4.79 -20.26 4.53
C LEU A 33 5.10 -19.67 5.92
N CYS A 34 5.73 -18.48 5.95
CA CYS A 34 5.92 -17.68 7.15
C CYS A 34 5.56 -16.25 6.80
N ALA A 35 4.37 -15.80 7.21
CA ALA A 35 3.89 -14.46 6.87
C ALA A 35 2.72 -14.03 7.77
N ASN A 36 2.48 -12.72 7.79
CA ASN A 36 1.29 -12.11 8.34
C ASN A 36 0.38 -11.69 7.18
N PHE A 37 -0.91 -12.08 7.23
CA PHE A 37 -1.92 -11.72 6.25
C PHE A 37 -3.05 -10.96 6.93
N GLY A 38 -3.36 -9.76 6.41
CA GLY A 38 -4.60 -9.07 6.74
C GLY A 38 -5.71 -9.56 5.80
N VAL A 39 -6.87 -9.89 6.33
CA VAL A 39 -8.01 -10.39 5.57
C VAL A 39 -9.28 -9.72 6.07
N ILE A 40 -10.09 -9.25 5.12
CA ILE A 40 -11.45 -8.76 5.37
C ILE A 40 -12.42 -9.51 4.47
N ASP A 41 -13.68 -9.59 4.85
CA ASP A 41 -14.76 -10.15 4.04
C ASP A 41 -16.00 -9.22 4.00
N ALA A 42 -16.94 -9.55 3.14
CA ALA A 42 -18.17 -8.78 2.95
C ALA A 42 -19.21 -8.96 4.08
N GLU A 43 -18.99 -9.90 4.99
CA GLU A 43 -19.84 -10.13 6.15
C GLU A 43 -19.38 -9.33 7.40
N GLY A 44 -18.30 -8.56 7.25
CA GLY A 44 -17.68 -7.75 8.29
C GLY A 44 -16.58 -8.45 9.06
N GLY A 45 -16.14 -9.62 8.61
CA GLY A 45 -14.96 -10.30 9.15
C GLY A 45 -13.69 -9.49 8.87
N ALA A 46 -12.85 -9.32 9.90
CA ALA A 46 -11.58 -8.63 9.79
C ALA A 46 -10.54 -9.27 10.71
N VAL A 47 -9.50 -9.88 10.12
CA VAL A 47 -8.50 -10.64 10.89
C VAL A 47 -7.08 -10.38 10.40
N TRP A 48 -6.14 -10.44 11.32
CA TRP A 48 -4.76 -10.76 11.00
C TRP A 48 -4.53 -12.25 11.21
N VAL A 49 -3.88 -12.90 10.25
CA VAL A 49 -3.49 -14.30 10.32
C VAL A 49 -1.97 -14.37 10.32
N GLU A 50 -1.39 -14.80 11.42
CA GLU A 50 0.02 -15.18 11.48
C GLU A 50 0.13 -16.65 11.05
N VAL A 51 0.85 -16.91 9.97
CA VAL A 51 1.08 -18.25 9.45
C VAL A 51 2.55 -18.61 9.59
N SER A 52 2.80 -19.79 10.14
CA SER A 52 4.12 -20.43 10.20
C SER A 52 4.11 -21.74 9.40
N THR A 53 5.25 -22.41 9.33
CA THR A 53 5.37 -23.69 8.63
C THR A 53 4.50 -24.82 9.19
N ARG A 54 4.00 -24.68 10.42
CA ARG A 54 3.29 -25.77 11.14
C ARG A 54 2.02 -25.32 11.84
N SER A 55 1.79 -24.02 11.96
CA SER A 55 0.67 -23.47 12.72
C SER A 55 0.22 -22.13 12.14
N TYR A 56 -0.97 -21.72 12.49
CA TYR A 56 -1.47 -20.38 12.22
C TYR A 56 -2.22 -19.86 13.46
N HIS A 57 -2.32 -18.55 13.56
CA HIS A 57 -3.07 -17.86 14.61
C HIS A 57 -3.91 -16.74 14.01
N PHE A 58 -5.17 -16.66 14.41
CA PHE A 58 -6.09 -15.59 14.05
C PHE A 58 -6.14 -14.54 15.14
N PHE A 59 -6.05 -13.29 14.74
CA PHE A 59 -6.27 -12.12 15.59
C PHE A 59 -7.46 -11.36 15.01
N ASP A 60 -8.61 -11.48 15.65
CA ASP A 60 -9.82 -10.80 15.22
C ASP A 60 -9.71 -9.30 15.53
N VAL A 61 -9.67 -8.48 14.46
CA VAL A 61 -9.54 -7.01 14.60
C VAL A 61 -10.84 -6.37 15.10
N ASN A 62 -11.97 -7.08 15.04
CA ASN A 62 -13.23 -6.65 15.65
C ASN A 62 -13.27 -6.88 17.17
N ASP A 63 -12.36 -7.70 17.71
CA ASP A 63 -12.23 -7.88 19.17
C ASP A 63 -11.49 -6.67 19.78
N PRO A 64 -12.12 -5.89 20.67
CA PRO A 64 -11.46 -4.75 21.33
C PRO A 64 -10.26 -5.14 22.20
N LYS A 65 -10.09 -6.42 22.54
CA LYS A 65 -8.88 -6.91 23.22
C LYS A 65 -7.68 -6.99 22.26
N ILE A 66 -7.94 -7.21 20.98
CA ILE A 66 -6.91 -7.28 19.92
C ILE A 66 -6.66 -5.91 19.29
N ALA A 67 -7.70 -5.14 19.06
CA ALA A 67 -7.65 -3.82 18.45
C ALA A 67 -8.42 -2.77 19.29
N PRO A 68 -7.92 -2.40 20.47
CA PRO A 68 -8.63 -1.51 21.41
C PRO A 68 -8.87 -0.11 20.83
N ASN A 69 -8.12 0.30 19.84
CA ASN A 69 -8.25 1.59 19.15
C ASN A 69 -8.87 1.47 17.74
N GLY A 70 -9.46 0.32 17.40
CA GLY A 70 -10.10 0.09 16.10
C GLY A 70 -9.13 -0.18 14.94
N TYR A 71 -7.84 -0.45 15.22
CA TYR A 71 -6.85 -0.85 14.24
C TYR A 71 -5.86 -1.87 14.82
N ALA A 72 -5.17 -2.58 13.96
CA ALA A 72 -4.06 -3.46 14.33
C ALA A 72 -2.94 -3.38 13.30
N VAL A 73 -1.68 -3.38 13.75
CA VAL A 73 -0.48 -3.31 12.91
C VAL A 73 0.25 -4.64 12.91
N ARG A 74 0.80 -5.03 11.77
CA ARG A 74 1.72 -6.15 11.60
C ARG A 74 2.90 -5.72 10.72
N THR A 75 4.08 -6.24 11.05
CA THR A 75 5.29 -6.08 10.24
C THR A 75 6.01 -7.42 10.07
N ASN A 76 7.33 -7.48 10.12
CA ASN A 76 8.10 -8.70 9.85
C ASN A 76 8.50 -9.46 11.13
N PHE A 77 7.73 -9.35 12.20
CA PHE A 77 7.86 -10.18 13.39
C PHE A 77 6.51 -10.82 13.74
N SER A 78 6.57 -11.88 14.55
CA SER A 78 5.40 -12.64 14.99
C SER A 78 5.01 -12.24 16.41
N PHE A 79 3.72 -12.05 16.67
CA PHE A 79 3.18 -11.82 18.00
C PHE A 79 3.09 -13.11 18.83
N THR A 80 3.08 -14.26 18.15
CA THR A 80 3.06 -15.60 18.78
C THR A 80 4.45 -16.24 18.86
N GLY A 81 5.46 -15.60 18.26
CA GLY A 81 6.86 -16.05 18.26
C GLY A 81 7.61 -15.65 19.51
N LYS A 82 8.92 -15.85 19.49
CA LYS A 82 9.78 -15.43 20.57
C LYS A 82 9.96 -13.91 20.57
N PRO A 83 9.95 -13.26 21.73
CA PRO A 83 10.22 -11.83 21.85
C PRO A 83 11.58 -11.48 21.23
N ASN A 84 11.63 -10.32 20.56
CA ASN A 84 12.84 -9.79 19.92
C ASN A 84 13.41 -10.63 18.76
N GLU A 85 12.63 -11.58 18.22
CA GLU A 85 12.94 -12.25 16.97
C GLU A 85 12.13 -11.62 15.83
N GLY A 86 12.74 -11.50 14.64
CA GLY A 86 12.13 -10.89 13.46
C GLY A 86 12.63 -9.46 13.20
N LEU A 87 11.97 -8.76 12.29
CA LEU A 87 12.37 -7.46 11.77
C LEU A 87 11.20 -6.47 11.78
N GLY A 88 11.52 -5.19 11.60
CA GLY A 88 10.49 -4.17 11.37
C GLY A 88 9.86 -3.57 12.62
N TYR A 89 10.49 -3.69 13.77
CA TYR A 89 10.01 -3.07 15.02
C TYR A 89 9.93 -1.54 14.94
N VAL A 90 10.89 -0.90 14.27
CA VAL A 90 10.88 0.56 14.07
C VAL A 90 9.68 0.95 13.19
N ARG A 91 9.49 0.25 12.08
CA ARG A 91 8.34 0.47 11.17
C ARG A 91 6.98 0.17 11.83
N TYR A 92 6.94 -0.83 12.71
CA TYR A 92 5.77 -1.10 13.54
C TYR A 92 5.43 0.13 14.38
N LYS A 93 6.42 0.66 15.11
CA LYS A 93 6.21 1.84 15.96
C LYS A 93 5.81 3.06 15.14
N THR A 94 6.43 3.30 13.99
CA THR A 94 6.05 4.39 13.09
C THR A 94 4.57 4.29 12.70
N ALA A 95 4.13 3.10 12.27
CA ALA A 95 2.76 2.88 11.86
C ALA A 95 1.75 2.98 13.04
N ASP A 96 2.11 2.41 14.20
CA ASP A 96 1.26 2.42 15.39
C ASP A 96 1.08 3.84 15.95
N ASP A 97 2.15 4.63 16.03
CA ASP A 97 2.10 6.02 16.49
C ASP A 97 1.21 6.88 15.56
N ALA A 98 1.37 6.74 14.23
CA ALA A 98 0.58 7.47 13.26
C ALA A 98 -0.91 7.06 13.29
N LEU A 99 -1.19 5.77 13.27
CA LEU A 99 -2.56 5.23 13.33
C LEU A 99 -3.26 5.57 14.64
N SER A 100 -2.55 5.58 15.78
CA SER A 100 -3.13 5.95 17.06
C SER A 100 -3.66 7.38 17.06
N GLN A 101 -2.97 8.31 16.43
CA GLN A 101 -3.42 9.69 16.30
C GLN A 101 -4.60 9.80 15.32
N ALA A 102 -4.49 9.17 14.15
CA ALA A 102 -5.52 9.20 13.13
C ALA A 102 -6.82 8.51 13.56
N ALA A 103 -6.74 7.40 14.29
CA ALA A 103 -7.91 6.71 14.82
C ALA A 103 -8.70 7.59 15.80
N LYS A 104 -8.02 8.30 16.71
CA LYS A 104 -8.65 9.26 17.63
C LYS A 104 -9.35 10.40 16.89
N ALA A 105 -8.74 10.86 15.79
CA ALA A 105 -9.29 11.90 14.92
C ALA A 105 -10.34 11.39 13.91
N LYS A 106 -10.57 10.07 13.81
CA LYS A 106 -11.38 9.41 12.77
C LYS A 106 -10.95 9.81 11.35
N ALA A 107 -9.65 9.94 11.14
CA ALA A 107 -9.05 10.44 9.91
C ALA A 107 -8.44 9.33 9.02
N ILE A 108 -8.60 8.05 9.39
CA ILE A 108 -8.05 6.94 8.60
C ILE A 108 -8.89 6.78 7.33
N THR A 109 -8.32 7.19 6.20
CA THR A 109 -8.88 7.07 4.86
C THR A 109 -7.80 6.52 3.91
N PRO A 110 -8.13 6.00 2.72
CA PRO A 110 -7.11 5.51 1.80
C PRO A 110 -6.04 6.54 1.44
N ASP A 111 -6.42 7.79 1.15
CA ASP A 111 -5.50 8.89 0.86
C ASP A 111 -4.62 9.22 2.07
N TRP A 112 -5.19 9.23 3.30
CA TRP A 112 -4.42 9.41 4.52
C TRP A 112 -3.36 8.32 4.69
N ILE A 113 -3.70 7.05 4.43
CA ILE A 113 -2.76 5.91 4.53
C ILE A 113 -1.59 6.11 3.55
N PHE A 114 -1.86 6.44 2.29
CA PHE A 114 -0.79 6.67 1.31
C PHE A 114 0.06 7.88 1.66
N GLU A 115 -0.52 8.96 2.16
CA GLU A 115 0.23 10.15 2.53
C GLU A 115 1.07 9.94 3.80
N HIS A 116 0.50 9.37 4.84
CA HIS A 116 1.11 9.36 6.18
C HIS A 116 1.79 8.05 6.57
N LEU A 117 1.45 6.92 5.94
CA LEU A 117 2.14 5.67 6.18
C LEU A 117 3.12 5.33 5.05
N ASP A 118 2.64 5.23 3.82
CA ASP A 118 3.48 4.80 2.70
C ASP A 118 4.61 5.77 2.39
N ARG A 119 4.40 7.05 2.63
CA ARG A 119 5.38 8.12 2.40
C ARG A 119 5.93 8.69 3.70
N SER A 120 5.82 7.93 4.79
CA SER A 120 6.44 8.29 6.06
C SER A 120 7.95 8.03 6.01
N PHE A 121 8.71 9.06 6.34
CA PHE A 121 10.16 9.00 6.54
C PHE A 121 10.50 9.37 7.97
N LEU A 122 9.67 8.88 8.90
CA LEU A 122 9.85 8.96 10.34
C LEU A 122 10.59 7.73 10.85
N ASN A 123 11.67 7.94 11.62
CA ASN A 123 12.31 6.94 12.46
C ASN A 123 12.13 7.32 13.92
N PRO A 124 11.14 6.79 14.64
CA PRO A 124 10.82 7.19 16.00
C PRO A 124 11.88 6.74 17.03
N LYS A 125 12.76 5.80 16.69
CA LYS A 125 13.85 5.36 17.55
C LYS A 125 15.01 6.34 17.56
N LEU A 126 15.25 7.02 16.44
CA LEU A 126 16.29 8.03 16.29
C LEU A 126 15.76 9.45 16.49
N GLY A 127 14.42 9.62 16.59
CA GLY A 127 13.80 10.95 16.65
C GLY A 127 13.98 11.72 15.34
N ILE A 128 14.06 11.03 14.21
CA ILE A 128 14.28 11.63 12.88
C ILE A 128 12.97 11.60 12.10
N ASP A 129 12.51 12.77 11.66
CA ASP A 129 11.52 12.91 10.58
C ASP A 129 12.13 13.74 9.47
N LEU A 130 12.30 13.18 8.30
CA LEU A 130 12.91 13.90 7.18
C LEU A 130 12.03 15.03 6.65
N HIS A 131 10.70 15.01 6.92
CA HIS A 131 9.78 16.05 6.50
C HIS A 131 9.91 17.37 7.31
N ASP A 132 10.44 17.31 8.52
CA ASP A 132 10.59 18.50 9.37
C ASP A 132 11.67 19.48 8.89
N GLY A 133 12.48 19.05 7.91
CA GLY A 133 13.55 19.83 7.32
C GLY A 133 14.78 20.00 8.20
N ALA A 134 14.79 19.50 9.45
CA ALA A 134 15.92 19.64 10.36
C ALA A 134 17.17 18.92 9.86
N HIS A 135 16.97 17.87 9.05
CA HIS A 135 18.04 17.06 8.48
C HIS A 135 18.45 17.51 7.06
N ASN A 136 17.78 18.52 6.50
CA ASN A 136 18.08 19.11 5.19
C ASN A 136 18.96 20.37 5.35
N ILE A 137 19.95 20.30 6.22
CA ILE A 137 20.90 21.41 6.43
C ILE A 137 21.97 21.40 5.35
N PRO A 138 22.50 22.57 4.96
CA PRO A 138 23.48 22.69 3.88
C PRO A 138 24.72 21.83 4.01
N ASN A 139 25.05 21.41 5.24
CA ASN A 139 26.24 20.59 5.54
C ASN A 139 25.98 19.08 5.49
N THR A 140 24.76 18.63 5.24
CA THR A 140 24.44 17.21 5.07
C THR A 140 24.52 16.84 3.59
N SER A 141 24.78 15.59 3.31
CA SER A 141 24.85 15.10 1.93
C SER A 141 23.48 15.03 1.23
N GLY A 142 22.36 15.12 1.96
CA GLY A 142 21.01 14.87 1.47
C GLY A 142 20.71 13.39 1.19
N TRP A 143 21.66 12.49 1.53
CA TRP A 143 21.55 11.05 1.30
C TRP A 143 21.37 10.30 2.61
N PHE A 144 20.38 9.40 2.65
CA PHE A 144 20.01 8.64 3.84
C PHE A 144 19.88 7.16 3.53
N VAL A 145 20.13 6.31 4.52
CA VAL A 145 19.83 4.88 4.46
C VAL A 145 18.36 4.65 4.75
N ASP A 146 17.72 3.75 4.02
CA ASP A 146 16.27 3.57 4.06
C ASP A 146 15.75 2.42 4.93
N HIS A 147 16.60 1.70 5.66
CA HIS A 147 16.32 0.41 6.30
C HIS A 147 15.09 0.39 7.21
N ASP A 148 14.89 1.44 8.00
CA ASP A 148 13.85 1.49 9.03
C ASP A 148 12.66 2.38 8.66
N PHE A 149 12.70 3.02 7.49
CA PHE A 149 11.51 3.70 6.97
C PHE A 149 10.50 2.70 6.39
N ILE A 150 9.22 3.09 6.32
CA ILE A 150 8.17 2.22 5.79
C ILE A 150 8.44 1.93 4.30
N SER A 151 8.64 2.97 3.49
CA SER A 151 9.07 2.82 2.11
C SER A 151 10.60 2.69 1.99
N ARG A 152 11.05 1.65 1.32
CA ARG A 152 12.46 1.29 1.12
C ARG A 152 12.71 0.91 -0.33
N VAL A 153 13.95 0.79 -0.73
CA VAL A 153 14.34 0.38 -2.09
C VAL A 153 13.64 -0.91 -2.55
N GLY A 154 13.41 -1.85 -1.63
CA GLY A 154 12.71 -3.10 -1.93
C GLY A 154 11.18 -3.00 -1.97
N THR A 155 10.58 -1.86 -1.65
CA THR A 155 9.13 -1.69 -1.72
C THR A 155 8.69 -1.64 -3.18
N ALA A 156 7.87 -2.61 -3.59
CA ALA A 156 7.47 -2.82 -4.98
C ALA A 156 6.00 -2.45 -5.25
N CYS A 157 5.20 -2.29 -4.22
CA CYS A 157 3.82 -1.82 -4.31
C CYS A 157 3.29 -1.49 -2.91
N SER A 158 2.19 -0.77 -2.88
CA SER A 158 1.31 -0.62 -1.73
C SER A 158 -0.15 -0.78 -2.16
N GLY A 159 -1.00 -1.19 -1.24
CA GLY A 159 -2.42 -1.35 -1.51
C GLY A 159 -3.27 -1.12 -0.28
N VAL A 160 -4.40 -0.45 -0.49
CA VAL A 160 -5.46 -0.28 0.50
C VAL A 160 -6.73 -0.91 -0.05
N ILE A 161 -7.29 -1.87 0.69
CA ILE A 161 -8.59 -2.45 0.36
C ILE A 161 -9.64 -1.78 1.24
N GLU A 162 -10.48 -0.98 0.61
CA GLU A 162 -11.62 -0.34 1.23
C GLU A 162 -12.83 -1.27 1.09
N GLY A 163 -13.12 -2.00 2.16
CA GLY A 163 -14.19 -2.98 2.20
C GLY A 163 -15.57 -2.33 2.33
N VAL A 164 -16.60 -3.14 2.21
CA VAL A 164 -18.00 -2.76 2.38
C VAL A 164 -18.51 -3.14 3.76
N LYS A 165 -19.63 -2.54 4.20
CA LYS A 165 -20.34 -2.99 5.39
C LYS A 165 -21.10 -4.29 5.11
N SER A 166 -21.42 -5.05 6.15
CA SER A 166 -22.01 -6.39 6.07
C SER A 166 -23.30 -6.53 5.26
N HIS A 167 -23.98 -5.44 4.93
CA HIS A 167 -25.24 -5.43 4.16
C HIS A 167 -25.11 -4.73 2.81
N GLU A 168 -23.91 -4.24 2.47
CA GLU A 168 -23.62 -3.58 1.19
C GLU A 168 -23.18 -4.59 0.15
N ASN A 169 -23.31 -4.21 -1.12
CA ASN A 169 -22.90 -5.07 -2.22
C ASN A 169 -21.36 -5.20 -2.27
N PRO A 170 -20.78 -6.43 -2.19
CA PRO A 170 -19.33 -6.64 -2.24
C PRO A 170 -18.63 -6.08 -3.49
N GLU A 171 -19.35 -5.90 -4.61
CA GLU A 171 -18.74 -5.32 -5.82
C GLU A 171 -18.30 -3.86 -5.65
N LEU A 172 -18.75 -3.18 -4.57
CA LEU A 172 -18.33 -1.80 -4.23
C LEU A 172 -16.96 -1.75 -3.58
N THR A 173 -16.44 -2.90 -3.12
CA THR A 173 -15.07 -2.96 -2.54
C THR A 173 -14.07 -2.36 -3.53
N THR A 174 -13.33 -1.36 -3.05
CA THR A 174 -12.33 -0.64 -3.84
C THR A 174 -10.93 -1.05 -3.40
N MET A 175 -10.10 -1.46 -4.34
CA MET A 175 -8.68 -1.70 -4.12
C MET A 175 -7.87 -0.54 -4.68
N TRP A 176 -7.37 0.32 -3.80
CA TRP A 176 -6.42 1.35 -4.16
C TRP A 176 -5.01 0.76 -4.23
N THR A 177 -4.30 0.99 -5.30
CA THR A 177 -3.00 0.38 -5.54
C THR A 177 -1.98 1.42 -5.99
N VAL A 178 -0.83 1.43 -5.34
CA VAL A 178 0.37 2.13 -5.78
C VAL A 178 1.30 1.09 -6.38
N ILE A 179 1.60 1.20 -7.67
CA ILE A 179 2.54 0.31 -8.37
C ILE A 179 3.95 0.88 -8.26
N GLY A 180 4.91 0.03 -7.87
CA GLY A 180 6.30 0.40 -7.68
C GLY A 180 6.57 1.07 -6.35
N TYR A 181 7.58 1.93 -6.31
CA TYR A 181 8.03 2.62 -5.09
C TYR A 181 7.08 3.77 -4.73
N PRO A 182 6.36 3.71 -3.58
CA PRO A 182 5.28 4.65 -3.27
C PRO A 182 5.66 6.13 -3.30
N PRO A 183 6.86 6.55 -2.84
CA PRO A 183 7.24 7.97 -2.89
C PRO A 183 7.35 8.58 -4.28
N VAL A 184 7.41 7.78 -5.34
CA VAL A 184 7.51 8.26 -6.73
C VAL A 184 6.36 7.77 -7.62
N SER A 185 5.29 7.30 -6.99
CA SER A 185 4.12 6.74 -7.67
C SER A 185 2.83 7.35 -7.12
N THR A 186 1.73 7.14 -7.80
CA THR A 186 0.39 7.58 -7.38
C THR A 186 -0.54 6.39 -7.18
N ALA A 187 -1.49 6.52 -6.25
CA ALA A 187 -2.54 5.54 -6.05
C ALA A 187 -3.51 5.53 -7.25
N PHE A 188 -4.01 4.35 -7.59
CA PHE A 188 -5.02 4.15 -8.63
C PHE A 188 -6.09 3.18 -8.12
N PRO A 189 -7.39 3.47 -8.34
CA PRO A 189 -8.47 2.63 -7.85
C PRO A 189 -8.77 1.46 -8.80
N PHE A 190 -9.10 0.29 -8.23
CA PHE A 190 -9.53 -0.88 -8.97
C PHE A 190 -10.77 -1.50 -8.32
N TRP A 191 -11.65 -2.07 -9.15
CA TRP A 191 -12.78 -2.89 -8.75
C TRP A 191 -12.72 -4.25 -9.43
N VAL A 192 -13.27 -5.27 -8.78
CA VAL A 192 -13.37 -6.61 -9.36
C VAL A 192 -14.34 -6.65 -10.54
N LYS A 193 -15.32 -5.74 -10.57
CA LYS A 193 -16.33 -5.66 -11.63
C LYS A 193 -15.71 -5.53 -13.01
N ASN A 194 -15.90 -6.53 -13.86
CA ASN A 194 -15.36 -6.61 -15.23
C ASN A 194 -13.82 -6.36 -15.33
N ALA A 195 -13.08 -6.74 -14.30
CA ALA A 195 -11.62 -6.55 -14.27
C ALA A 195 -10.90 -7.23 -15.44
N ASP A 196 -11.43 -8.35 -15.92
CA ASP A 196 -10.94 -9.08 -17.11
C ASP A 196 -11.05 -8.28 -18.43
N LYS A 197 -11.90 -7.25 -18.48
CA LYS A 197 -12.19 -6.45 -19.68
C LYS A 197 -11.81 -4.98 -19.56
N LEU A 198 -11.83 -4.45 -18.35
CA LEU A 198 -11.74 -3.02 -18.08
C LEU A 198 -10.42 -2.58 -17.43
N LEU A 199 -9.46 -3.48 -17.24
CA LEU A 199 -8.17 -3.07 -16.69
C LEU A 199 -7.50 -2.01 -17.58
N PRO A 200 -7.09 -0.86 -17.03
CA PRO A 200 -6.48 0.19 -17.80
C PRO A 200 -5.18 -0.27 -18.47
N ALA A 201 -4.98 0.03 -19.75
CA ALA A 201 -3.79 -0.38 -20.51
C ALA A 201 -2.48 0.07 -19.86
N LEU A 202 -2.49 1.23 -19.16
CA LEU A 202 -1.35 1.76 -18.43
C LEU A 202 -0.87 0.81 -17.29
N TYR A 203 -1.80 0.01 -16.75
CA TYR A 203 -1.59 -0.90 -15.61
C TYR A 203 -1.57 -2.38 -16.02
N THR A 204 -1.65 -2.69 -17.31
CA THR A 204 -1.53 -4.06 -17.82
C THR A 204 -0.13 -4.31 -18.38
N ILE A 205 0.32 -5.56 -18.29
CA ILE A 205 1.60 -5.97 -18.90
C ILE A 205 1.34 -6.30 -20.36
N GLY A 206 1.95 -5.52 -21.26
CA GLY A 206 1.87 -5.77 -22.69
C GLY A 206 2.62 -7.03 -23.12
N ALA A 207 2.28 -7.57 -24.30
CA ALA A 207 2.95 -8.75 -24.84
C ALA A 207 4.47 -8.54 -24.95
N GLY A 208 5.24 -9.48 -24.39
CA GLY A 208 6.70 -9.42 -24.38
C GLY A 208 7.30 -8.42 -23.37
N GLN A 209 6.49 -7.70 -22.61
CA GLN A 209 6.94 -6.79 -21.56
C GLN A 209 7.04 -7.53 -20.21
N LYS A 210 7.90 -7.04 -19.32
CA LYS A 210 8.06 -7.56 -17.94
C LYS A 210 7.39 -6.68 -16.89
N VAL A 211 7.12 -5.42 -17.24
CA VAL A 211 6.50 -4.42 -16.38
C VAL A 211 5.39 -3.69 -17.14
N THR A 212 4.46 -3.09 -16.41
CA THR A 212 3.41 -2.24 -17.00
C THR A 212 4.02 -0.94 -17.54
N ALA A 213 3.31 -0.27 -18.45
CA ALA A 213 3.74 1.04 -18.96
C ALA A 213 3.90 2.07 -17.83
N PHE A 214 3.02 2.04 -16.82
CA PHE A 214 3.13 2.90 -15.64
C PHE A 214 4.30 2.49 -14.75
N GLY A 215 4.48 1.21 -14.50
CA GLY A 215 5.60 0.69 -13.71
C GLY A 215 6.95 1.15 -14.25
N LYS A 216 7.12 1.18 -15.59
CA LYS A 216 8.35 1.68 -16.21
C LYS A 216 8.62 3.17 -15.88
N LYS A 217 7.59 4.01 -15.87
CA LYS A 217 7.72 5.43 -15.48
C LYS A 217 8.14 5.56 -14.01
N VAL A 218 7.50 4.78 -13.14
CA VAL A 218 7.82 4.74 -11.70
C VAL A 218 9.24 4.25 -11.45
N ASP A 219 9.68 3.20 -12.13
CA ASP A 219 11.06 2.70 -12.04
C ASP A 219 12.07 3.79 -12.45
N THR A 220 11.80 4.52 -13.55
CA THR A 220 12.64 5.64 -13.98
C THR A 220 12.75 6.73 -12.91
N LEU A 221 11.65 7.07 -12.23
CA LEU A 221 11.69 8.04 -11.11
C LEU A 221 12.41 7.48 -9.89
N LYS A 222 12.21 6.20 -9.57
CA LYS A 222 12.93 5.53 -8.50
C LYS A 222 14.44 5.55 -8.72
N ASP A 223 14.88 5.32 -9.96
CA ASP A 223 16.29 5.39 -10.33
C ASP A 223 16.89 6.79 -10.12
N ARG A 224 16.08 7.87 -10.26
CA ARG A 224 16.54 9.24 -9.92
C ARG A 224 16.77 9.40 -8.41
N VAL A 225 16.04 8.69 -7.58
CA VAL A 225 16.15 8.73 -6.10
C VAL A 225 17.32 7.89 -5.62
N TYR A 226 17.54 6.71 -6.20
CA TYR A 226 18.60 5.76 -5.85
C TYR A 226 19.75 5.72 -6.87
N SER A 227 19.92 6.77 -7.65
CA SER A 227 20.70 6.77 -8.90
C SER A 227 22.18 6.51 -8.73
N TYR A 228 22.74 6.81 -7.57
CA TYR A 228 24.19 6.89 -7.47
C TYR A 228 24.77 6.14 -6.27
N HIS A 229 24.31 6.43 -5.07
CA HIS A 229 24.95 5.91 -3.87
C HIS A 229 24.42 4.55 -3.48
N GLN A 230 25.36 3.63 -3.29
CA GLN A 230 25.09 2.35 -2.67
C GLN A 230 25.93 2.26 -1.39
N GLY A 231 25.31 1.84 -0.29
CA GLY A 231 25.99 1.58 0.96
C GLY A 231 26.83 0.30 0.90
N ILE A 232 27.43 -0.02 2.01
CA ILE A 232 28.18 -1.26 2.20
C ILE A 232 27.19 -2.42 2.34
N GLY A 233 27.44 -3.52 1.66
CA GLY A 233 26.59 -4.71 1.72
C GLY A 233 25.20 -4.49 1.07
N SER A 234 24.15 -4.65 1.89
CA SER A 234 22.74 -4.49 1.46
C SER A 234 22.20 -3.07 1.60
N ASP A 235 22.99 -2.17 2.19
CA ASP A 235 22.54 -0.79 2.44
C ASP A 235 22.33 -0.06 1.12
N ARG A 236 21.31 0.78 1.10
CA ARG A 236 21.00 1.65 -0.03
C ARG A 236 20.77 3.06 0.48
N TYR A 237 21.43 4.00 -0.17
CA TYR A 237 21.25 5.42 0.10
C TYR A 237 20.27 5.99 -0.92
N PHE A 238 19.34 6.79 -0.45
CA PHE A 238 18.42 7.54 -1.30
C PHE A 238 18.62 9.05 -1.12
N ASN A 239 18.35 9.78 -2.20
CA ASN A 239 18.43 11.23 -2.19
C ASN A 239 17.08 11.80 -1.71
N TRP A 240 17.07 12.35 -0.48
CA TRP A 240 15.88 12.95 0.09
C TRP A 240 15.42 14.20 -0.68
N GLU A 241 16.36 15.05 -1.10
CA GLU A 241 16.01 16.30 -1.82
C GLU A 241 15.35 16.02 -3.19
N ALA A 242 15.64 14.90 -3.81
CA ALA A 242 14.92 14.47 -5.01
C ALA A 242 13.46 14.12 -4.74
N LEU A 243 13.14 13.67 -3.52
CA LEU A 243 11.76 13.36 -3.10
C LEU A 243 11.03 14.55 -2.51
N TYR A 244 11.69 15.29 -1.62
CA TYR A 244 11.09 16.38 -0.87
C TYR A 244 12.14 17.46 -0.57
N ASN A 245 11.85 18.72 -0.91
CA ASN A 245 12.79 19.82 -0.72
C ASN A 245 12.07 21.13 -0.37
N LYS A 246 12.85 22.15 0.01
CA LYS A 246 12.35 23.47 0.39
C LYS A 246 11.73 24.24 -0.77
N GLN A 247 12.12 23.95 -2.00
CA GLN A 247 11.61 24.60 -3.21
C GLN A 247 10.19 24.10 -3.56
N GLY A 248 9.76 22.98 -2.99
CA GLY A 248 8.46 22.39 -3.26
C GLY A 248 8.40 21.64 -4.58
N ASP A 249 9.53 21.30 -5.18
CA ASP A 249 9.63 20.66 -6.50
C ASP A 249 10.14 19.21 -6.47
N GLY A 250 10.29 18.63 -5.28
CA GLY A 250 10.58 17.22 -5.11
C GLY A 250 9.48 16.32 -5.70
N ILE A 251 9.85 15.10 -6.06
CA ILE A 251 8.94 14.16 -6.76
C ILE A 251 7.64 13.94 -5.97
N MET A 252 7.72 13.68 -4.66
CA MET A 252 6.54 13.51 -3.80
C MET A 252 5.66 14.77 -3.78
N GLN A 253 6.28 15.95 -3.72
CA GLN A 253 5.57 17.23 -3.69
C GLN A 253 4.84 17.50 -5.00
N LYS A 254 5.46 17.19 -6.14
CA LYS A 254 4.84 17.28 -7.48
C LYS A 254 3.71 16.26 -7.68
N LEU A 255 3.83 15.07 -7.13
CA LEU A 255 2.82 14.02 -7.29
C LEU A 255 1.62 14.18 -6.33
N LYS A 256 1.78 14.83 -5.18
CA LYS A 256 0.70 15.03 -4.21
C LYS A 256 -0.58 15.63 -4.82
N PRO A 257 -0.54 16.75 -5.58
CA PRO A 257 -1.74 17.27 -6.23
C PRO A 257 -2.31 16.35 -7.32
N VAL A 258 -1.46 15.59 -8.01
CA VAL A 258 -1.91 14.61 -9.01
C VAL A 258 -2.73 13.51 -8.34
N GLU A 259 -2.22 12.94 -7.27
CA GLU A 259 -2.92 11.88 -6.52
C GLU A 259 -4.22 12.38 -5.89
N LYS A 260 -4.21 13.60 -5.31
CA LYS A 260 -5.42 14.22 -4.77
C LYS A 260 -6.52 14.33 -5.83
N GLU A 261 -6.16 14.68 -7.07
CA GLU A 261 -7.13 14.79 -8.17
C GLU A 261 -7.63 13.40 -8.61
N ILE A 262 -6.81 12.34 -8.54
CA ILE A 262 -7.25 10.96 -8.76
C ILE A 262 -8.33 10.59 -7.73
N PHE A 263 -8.11 10.87 -6.45
CA PHE A 263 -9.11 10.63 -5.40
C PHE A 263 -10.39 11.43 -5.64
N ASN A 264 -10.30 12.73 -5.96
CA ASN A 264 -11.45 13.59 -6.23
C ASN A 264 -12.31 13.05 -7.38
N LYS A 265 -11.68 12.71 -8.52
CA LYS A 265 -12.38 12.16 -9.70
C LYS A 265 -13.03 10.82 -9.39
N THR A 266 -12.34 9.98 -8.64
CA THR A 266 -12.85 8.68 -8.23
C THR A 266 -14.05 8.82 -7.31
N ASN A 267 -13.93 9.63 -6.26
CA ASN A 267 -15.00 9.83 -5.28
C ASN A 267 -16.26 10.42 -5.92
N ALA A 268 -16.12 11.35 -6.86
CA ALA A 268 -17.24 11.94 -7.58
C ALA A 268 -18.11 10.91 -8.34
N VAL A 269 -17.50 9.79 -8.75
CA VAL A 269 -18.19 8.71 -9.45
C VAL A 269 -18.65 7.63 -8.48
N SER A 270 -17.75 7.17 -7.57
CA SER A 270 -18.01 6.04 -6.67
C SER A 270 -19.11 6.34 -5.65
N MET A 271 -19.26 7.59 -5.17
CA MET A 271 -20.36 7.99 -4.29
C MET A 271 -21.73 7.62 -4.86
N LYS A 272 -21.95 7.83 -6.16
CA LYS A 272 -23.19 7.44 -6.83
C LYS A 272 -23.39 5.92 -6.85
N TRP A 273 -22.31 5.15 -6.94
CA TRP A 273 -22.38 3.69 -6.91
C TRP A 273 -22.74 3.18 -5.51
N TYR A 274 -22.21 3.80 -4.45
CA TYR A 274 -22.62 3.50 -3.08
C TYR A 274 -24.09 3.81 -2.84
N GLU A 275 -24.59 4.96 -3.32
CA GLU A 275 -26.01 5.33 -3.26
C GLU A 275 -26.92 4.33 -4.02
N ASN A 276 -26.46 3.84 -5.16
CA ASN A 276 -27.20 2.89 -6.01
C ASN A 276 -26.94 1.41 -5.67
N GLY A 277 -26.04 1.13 -4.71
CA GLY A 277 -25.69 -0.21 -4.28
C GLY A 277 -24.97 -1.07 -5.33
N LYS A 278 -24.40 -0.48 -6.40
CA LYS A 278 -23.71 -1.24 -7.47
C LYS A 278 -22.77 -0.38 -8.29
N VAL A 279 -21.70 -1.00 -8.81
CA VAL A 279 -20.78 -0.39 -9.76
C VAL A 279 -21.41 -0.29 -11.14
N ASN A 280 -21.36 0.89 -11.76
CA ASN A 280 -21.78 1.09 -13.14
C ASN A 280 -20.62 0.87 -14.10
N THR A 281 -20.68 -0.16 -14.93
CA THR A 281 -19.61 -0.56 -15.86
C THR A 281 -19.21 0.53 -16.85
N LYS A 282 -20.18 1.29 -17.40
CA LYS A 282 -19.88 2.36 -18.38
C LYS A 282 -19.19 3.55 -17.71
N GLU A 283 -19.61 3.91 -16.50
CA GLU A 283 -18.96 4.96 -15.73
C GLU A 283 -17.57 4.53 -15.27
N LEU A 284 -17.39 3.25 -14.91
CA LEU A 284 -16.09 2.69 -14.56
C LEU A 284 -15.11 2.75 -15.74
N GLU A 285 -15.55 2.37 -16.94
CA GLU A 285 -14.75 2.48 -18.17
C GLU A 285 -14.34 3.94 -18.44
N SER A 286 -15.30 4.86 -18.35
CA SER A 286 -15.05 6.29 -18.52
C SER A 286 -14.08 6.84 -17.47
N LEU A 287 -14.22 6.43 -16.20
CA LEU A 287 -13.33 6.80 -15.13
C LEU A 287 -11.88 6.31 -15.41
N TYR A 288 -11.72 5.04 -15.79
CA TYR A 288 -10.40 4.48 -16.11
C TYR A 288 -9.72 5.20 -17.28
N LEU A 289 -10.45 5.52 -18.33
CA LEU A 289 -9.92 6.32 -19.44
C LEU A 289 -9.50 7.72 -18.97
N THR A 290 -10.33 8.37 -18.19
CA THR A 290 -10.05 9.71 -17.63
C THR A 290 -8.81 9.70 -16.74
N LEU A 291 -8.71 8.76 -15.81
CA LEU A 291 -7.58 8.65 -14.90
C LEU A 291 -6.29 8.25 -15.63
N THR A 292 -6.37 7.31 -16.57
CA THR A 292 -5.22 6.88 -17.39
C THR A 292 -4.63 8.05 -18.18
N ASN A 293 -5.49 8.82 -18.85
CA ASN A 293 -5.05 10.01 -19.59
C ASN A 293 -4.46 11.07 -18.65
N TYR A 294 -5.13 11.33 -17.53
CA TYR A 294 -4.66 12.29 -16.54
C TYR A 294 -3.29 11.94 -15.98
N VAL A 295 -3.09 10.70 -15.54
CA VAL A 295 -1.80 10.22 -15.01
C VAL A 295 -0.71 10.28 -16.10
N THR A 296 -1.02 9.82 -17.32
CA THR A 296 -0.06 9.85 -18.43
C THR A 296 0.41 11.26 -18.75
N LEU A 297 -0.52 12.21 -18.85
CA LEU A 297 -0.21 13.62 -19.12
C LEU A 297 0.53 14.27 -17.95
N SER A 298 0.17 13.96 -16.71
CA SER A 298 0.84 14.47 -15.52
C SER A 298 2.30 14.04 -15.46
N TYR A 299 2.59 12.74 -15.67
CA TYR A 299 3.98 12.25 -15.68
C TYR A 299 4.79 12.83 -16.83
N LYS A 300 4.19 12.98 -18.01
CA LYS A 300 4.83 13.65 -19.14
C LYS A 300 5.16 15.11 -18.83
N HIS A 301 4.21 15.85 -18.29
CA HIS A 301 4.40 17.27 -17.98
C HIS A 301 5.40 17.51 -16.84
N LEU A 302 5.32 16.72 -15.78
CA LEU A 302 6.11 16.95 -14.57
C LEU A 302 7.53 16.36 -14.66
N PHE A 303 7.73 15.30 -15.43
CA PHE A 303 8.96 14.51 -15.39
C PHE A 303 9.52 14.16 -16.78
N ASP A 304 8.83 14.53 -17.86
CA ASP A 304 9.13 14.17 -19.25
C ASP A 304 9.12 12.63 -19.48
N LEU A 305 8.09 11.95 -18.91
CA LEU A 305 7.93 10.49 -18.93
C LEU A 305 6.63 10.04 -19.59
#